data_4d7b908a68518c36a8177860fa5a1209
#
_entry.id   4d7b908a68518c36a8177860fa5a1209
#
_cell.length_a   1.000
_cell.length_b   1.000
_cell.length_c   1.000
_cell.angle_alpha   90.00
_cell.angle_beta   90.00
_cell.angle_gamma   90.00
#
_symmetry.space_group_name_H-M   'P 1'
#
loop_
_entity.id
_entity.type
_entity.pdbx_description
1 polymer ?
#
loop_
_entity_poly.entity_id
_entity_poly.type
_entity_poly.pdbx_seq_one_letter_code
_entity_poly.pdbx_strand_id
1 'polypeptide(L)'
;MTGRRRIRSTFLPLLSRPVRATALSAGALAACASLTAGCGVIPGATGGSGDDPIKVMTWAPQKTDATNKPGMPAMAHAYGEWINSRGGINGRKLEVLTCNDHNDSVGAAKCARRAAAEDVVAVVGSYSQFGDSFLAPLESAGIPYIGGYGVTSDEFTGPMVYPVNGGQPALLAGLGRALAATCGPVSLVRPDSIAGDQLPALLDSGLKAGGHAAAGDQLAAENATEYDGQADQALKYATRDTTRKGCVVPALGDRTDTFMDSFRRARDGYPAVRTATVLGSVDQTVINATGGASGPYEGSYITGWYPPASDARWDLMKKVINEEAFGDNRIDPADAGVQTTWIAYTVLKAVLEKIGGGEVSSDSVRRTLDDGLKVSTGGLTPTLHWPYESKLAGVGFPRLVNADVTLQVVQDGRLVAAKKTAGSDFDGITDMTGTLENADLD
;
A
#
# COMPACT_ATOMS: atom_id res chain seq x y z
N MET A 1 -51.42 9.17 37.64
CA MET A 1 -51.60 7.91 38.37
C MET A 1 -50.23 7.22 38.36
N THR A 2 -49.39 7.52 39.30
CA THR A 2 -49.14 6.96 40.63
C THR A 2 -48.65 5.51 40.59
N GLY A 3 -47.41 5.33 41.07
CA GLY A 3 -46.94 4.09 41.58
C GLY A 3 -45.43 3.96 41.76
N ARG A 4 -44.82 4.74 42.66
CA ARG A 4 -43.52 4.47 43.27
C ARG A 4 -43.57 3.23 44.14
N ARG A 5 -42.51 2.40 44.14
CA ARG A 5 -42.11 1.66 45.34
C ARG A 5 -40.60 1.57 45.45
N ARG A 6 -40.11 2.20 46.52
CA ARG A 6 -38.79 1.97 47.21
C ARG A 6 -39.01 0.88 48.27
N ILE A 7 -37.98 0.07 48.54
CA ILE A 7 -37.65 -0.55 49.85
C ILE A 7 -36.18 -0.95 49.75
N ARG A 8 -35.27 -0.30 50.40
CA ARG A 8 -34.77 -0.27 51.79
C ARG A 8 -33.74 -1.34 52.06
N SER A 9 -32.56 -0.84 52.29
CA SER A 9 -31.35 -1.29 53.01
C SER A 9 -31.63 -2.03 54.33
N THR A 10 -30.73 -2.98 54.67
CA THR A 10 -30.41 -3.26 56.08
C THR A 10 -28.93 -3.57 56.26
N PHE A 11 -28.41 -2.96 57.30
CA PHE A 11 -27.02 -2.91 57.76
C PHE A 11 -26.76 -3.93 58.88
N LEU A 12 -25.46 -4.38 59.01
CA LEU A 12 -24.67 -4.62 60.23
C LEU A 12 -24.87 -5.94 61.05
N PRO A 13 -23.96 -6.35 61.96
CA PRO A 13 -22.58 -5.91 62.24
C PRO A 13 -21.54 -7.02 62.58
N LEU A 14 -20.31 -6.62 62.61
CA LEU A 14 -19.14 -6.90 63.48
C LEU A 14 -19.22 -8.02 64.59
N LEU A 15 -18.16 -8.83 64.67
CA LEU A 15 -17.55 -9.15 65.98
C LEU A 15 -16.07 -9.62 65.84
N SER A 16 -15.31 -9.14 66.73
CA SER A 16 -13.91 -8.98 66.99
C SER A 16 -13.19 -10.14 67.71
N ARG A 17 -11.88 -10.36 67.34
CA ARG A 17 -10.71 -10.63 68.25
C ARG A 17 -10.74 -11.88 69.16
N PRO A 18 -9.59 -12.35 69.76
CA PRO A 18 -8.16 -11.88 69.77
C PRO A 18 -7.05 -12.96 69.76
N VAL A 19 -5.82 -12.49 69.41
CA VAL A 19 -4.47 -12.62 70.03
C VAL A 19 -4.10 -13.80 70.92
N ARG A 20 -2.90 -14.37 70.67
CA ARG A 20 -1.74 -14.65 71.54
C ARG A 20 -0.72 -15.47 70.80
N ALA A 21 0.41 -15.04 70.53
CA ALA A 21 1.75 -14.79 71.09
C ALA A 21 2.38 -15.98 71.88
N THR A 22 3.56 -16.29 71.48
CA THR A 22 4.80 -16.80 72.19
C THR A 22 5.44 -17.92 71.36
N ALA A 23 6.71 -18.10 71.24
CA ALA A 23 7.99 -17.48 71.61
C ALA A 23 9.08 -18.44 71.16
N LEU A 24 10.19 -17.90 70.67
CA LEU A 24 11.57 -18.32 70.81
C LEU A 24 12.01 -19.79 70.68
N SER A 25 12.91 -20.06 69.74
CA SER A 25 14.20 -20.62 70.04
C SER A 25 15.23 -20.45 68.89
N ALA A 26 16.42 -20.09 69.25
CA ALA A 26 17.59 -19.82 68.48
C ALA A 26 18.29 -21.12 68.03
N GLY A 27 19.01 -21.07 66.88
CA GLY A 27 19.88 -22.16 66.45
C GLY A 27 20.66 -21.83 65.18
N ALA A 28 21.82 -21.24 65.39
CA ALA A 28 23.09 -21.36 64.63
C ALA A 28 23.21 -21.54 63.11
N LEU A 29 23.86 -20.56 62.51
CA LEU A 29 24.99 -20.56 61.57
C LEU A 29 25.18 -21.76 60.61
N ALA A 30 24.97 -21.50 59.27
CA ALA A 30 25.93 -21.96 58.26
C ALA A 30 25.86 -20.96 57.08
N ALA A 31 26.97 -20.29 56.82
CA ALA A 31 27.19 -19.41 55.69
C ALA A 31 27.31 -20.23 54.41
N CYS A 32 26.47 -19.99 53.40
CA CYS A 32 26.75 -20.27 51.99
C CYS A 32 26.41 -19.01 51.21
N ALA A 33 27.47 -18.28 50.85
CA ALA A 33 27.40 -17.20 49.89
C ALA A 33 27.09 -17.78 48.49
N SER A 34 25.86 -17.67 48.05
CA SER A 34 25.49 -17.78 46.65
C SER A 34 25.17 -16.39 46.13
N LEU A 35 26.14 -15.82 45.44
CA LEU A 35 26.00 -14.65 44.57
C LEU A 35 25.02 -15.00 43.46
N THR A 36 23.74 -14.80 43.66
CA THR A 36 22.79 -14.67 42.53
C THR A 36 22.94 -13.27 42.02
N ALA A 37 23.69 -13.13 40.90
CA ALA A 37 23.64 -11.98 40.02
C ALA A 37 22.20 -11.86 39.51
N GLY A 38 21.39 -11.06 40.17
CA GLY A 38 20.09 -10.63 39.68
C GLY A 38 20.34 -9.71 38.50
N CYS A 39 20.26 -10.23 37.28
CA CYS A 39 20.04 -9.40 36.10
C CYS A 39 18.72 -8.66 36.27
N GLY A 40 18.81 -7.41 36.69
CA GLY A 40 17.69 -6.49 36.61
C GLY A 40 17.32 -6.30 35.12
N VAL A 41 16.21 -6.87 34.72
CA VAL A 41 15.61 -6.56 33.41
C VAL A 41 15.18 -5.12 33.49
N ILE A 42 15.90 -4.22 32.80
CA ILE A 42 15.48 -2.86 32.55
C ILE A 42 14.41 -2.99 31.47
N PRO A 43 13.11 -2.59 31.68
CA PRO A 43 12.14 -2.54 30.65
C PRO A 43 12.59 -1.52 29.59
N GLY A 44 12.91 -1.97 28.38
CA GLY A 44 13.39 -1.13 27.28
C GLY A 44 14.78 -1.45 26.72
N ALA A 45 15.53 -2.40 27.31
CA ALA A 45 16.80 -2.86 26.75
C ALA A 45 16.69 -4.32 26.31
N THR A 46 15.92 -4.61 25.27
CA THR A 46 16.03 -5.85 24.52
C THR A 46 17.13 -5.66 23.48
N GLY A 47 18.38 -5.67 23.91
CA GLY A 47 19.52 -5.97 23.06
C GLY A 47 19.38 -7.42 22.63
N GLY A 48 18.77 -7.70 21.48
CA GLY A 48 18.70 -9.03 20.91
C GLY A 48 20.13 -9.57 20.73
N SER A 49 20.38 -10.79 21.17
CA SER A 49 21.60 -11.50 20.84
C SER A 49 21.74 -11.53 19.32
N GLY A 50 22.95 -11.44 18.76
CA GLY A 50 23.17 -11.34 17.31
C GLY A 50 22.57 -12.47 16.46
N ASP A 51 21.97 -13.47 17.07
CA ASP A 51 21.35 -14.66 16.44
C ASP A 51 19.81 -14.58 16.36
N ASP A 52 19.16 -13.63 17.05
CA ASP A 52 17.70 -13.51 17.01
C ASP A 52 17.20 -13.11 15.61
N PRO A 53 16.08 -13.67 15.11
CA PRO A 53 15.53 -13.32 13.82
C PRO A 53 15.11 -11.85 13.76
N ILE A 54 15.25 -11.24 12.60
CA ILE A 54 14.77 -9.89 12.33
C ILE A 54 13.28 -9.98 11.98
N LYS A 55 12.42 -9.44 12.85
CA LYS A 55 10.96 -9.48 12.65
C LYS A 55 10.50 -8.28 11.85
N VAL A 56 9.70 -8.52 10.83
CA VAL A 56 8.99 -7.51 10.03
C VAL A 56 7.54 -7.91 9.83
N MET A 57 6.68 -6.98 9.47
CA MET A 57 5.27 -7.29 9.21
C MET A 57 4.82 -6.76 7.86
N THR A 58 3.98 -7.55 7.18
CA THR A 58 3.24 -7.15 5.98
C THR A 58 1.77 -7.44 6.20
N TRP A 59 0.89 -6.52 5.82
CA TRP A 59 -0.55 -6.75 5.82
C TRP A 59 -1.21 -6.33 4.52
N ALA A 60 -2.34 -6.92 4.25
CA ALA A 60 -3.26 -6.52 3.20
C ALA A 60 -4.64 -7.13 3.45
N PRO A 61 -5.72 -6.55 2.92
CA PRO A 61 -7.06 -7.12 3.03
C PRO A 61 -7.15 -8.46 2.29
N GLN A 62 -7.85 -9.40 2.92
CA GLN A 62 -8.08 -10.73 2.38
C GLN A 62 -9.48 -11.21 2.75
N LYS A 63 -10.17 -11.85 1.80
CA LYS A 63 -11.51 -12.41 1.96
C LYS A 63 -12.55 -11.38 2.37
N THR A 64 -12.52 -10.23 1.70
CA THR A 64 -13.48 -9.14 1.85
C THR A 64 -14.39 -9.07 0.62
N ASP A 65 -15.50 -8.38 0.73
CA ASP A 65 -16.42 -8.14 -0.38
C ASP A 65 -15.98 -6.98 -1.31
N ALA A 66 -14.96 -6.23 -0.90
CA ALA A 66 -14.38 -5.11 -1.65
C ALA A 66 -12.96 -5.48 -2.16
N THR A 67 -11.95 -4.72 -1.75
CA THR A 67 -10.57 -4.92 -2.19
C THR A 67 -9.88 -6.08 -1.48
N ASN A 68 -9.18 -6.92 -2.22
CA ASN A 68 -8.38 -8.03 -1.71
C ASN A 68 -6.99 -8.03 -2.35
N LYS A 69 -5.94 -8.05 -1.52
CA LYS A 69 -4.53 -8.09 -1.98
C LYS A 69 -3.73 -9.24 -1.31
N PRO A 70 -4.20 -10.49 -1.41
CA PRO A 70 -3.55 -11.63 -0.73
C PRO A 70 -2.14 -11.92 -1.26
N GLY A 71 -1.82 -11.46 -2.46
CA GLY A 71 -0.49 -11.63 -3.07
C GLY A 71 0.61 -10.88 -2.34
N MET A 72 0.31 -9.75 -1.68
CA MET A 72 1.31 -8.96 -0.97
C MET A 72 1.90 -9.71 0.24
N PRO A 73 1.11 -10.20 1.21
CA PRO A 73 1.64 -11.02 2.28
C PRO A 73 2.29 -12.33 1.79
N ALA A 74 1.76 -12.94 0.72
CA ALA A 74 2.34 -14.15 0.15
C ALA A 74 3.72 -13.88 -0.48
N MET A 75 3.89 -12.77 -1.21
CA MET A 75 5.19 -12.34 -1.76
C MET A 75 6.19 -12.02 -0.64
N ALA A 76 5.73 -11.38 0.44
CA ALA A 76 6.56 -11.11 1.60
C ALA A 76 7.14 -12.40 2.20
N HIS A 77 6.32 -13.44 2.37
CA HIS A 77 6.78 -14.76 2.81
C HIS A 77 7.77 -15.37 1.83
N ALA A 78 7.46 -15.40 0.54
CA ALA A 78 8.36 -15.95 -0.48
C ALA A 78 9.73 -15.23 -0.47
N TYR A 79 9.74 -13.90 -0.29
CA TYR A 79 10.97 -13.13 -0.14
C TYR A 79 11.75 -13.54 1.12
N GLY A 80 11.06 -13.71 2.25
CA GLY A 80 11.65 -14.15 3.52
C GLY A 80 12.31 -15.54 3.39
N GLU A 81 11.62 -16.52 2.81
CA GLU A 81 12.17 -17.86 2.54
C GLU A 81 13.38 -17.80 1.61
N TRP A 82 13.28 -17.02 0.54
CA TRP A 82 14.40 -16.82 -0.38
C TRP A 82 15.65 -16.26 0.29
N ILE A 83 15.50 -15.26 1.17
CA ILE A 83 16.60 -14.69 1.93
C ILE A 83 17.15 -15.72 2.92
N ASN A 84 16.28 -16.42 3.64
CA ASN A 84 16.66 -17.40 4.67
C ASN A 84 17.37 -18.62 4.09
N SER A 85 16.95 -19.08 2.89
CA SER A 85 17.63 -20.19 2.18
C SER A 85 19.07 -19.84 1.76
N ARG A 86 19.41 -18.54 1.73
CA ARG A 86 20.73 -18.01 1.39
C ARG A 86 21.54 -17.54 2.60
N GLY A 87 21.15 -17.90 3.81
CA GLY A 87 21.85 -17.58 5.05
C GLY A 87 21.37 -16.31 5.76
N GLY A 88 20.23 -15.77 5.36
CA GLY A 88 19.64 -14.58 5.98
C GLY A 88 20.31 -13.26 5.53
N ILE A 89 20.08 -12.19 6.27
CA ILE A 89 20.73 -10.89 6.08
C ILE A 89 21.76 -10.69 7.19
N ASN A 90 23.02 -10.54 6.82
CA ASN A 90 24.15 -10.49 7.77
C ASN A 90 24.18 -11.69 8.75
N GLY A 91 23.79 -12.88 8.27
CA GLY A 91 23.71 -14.11 9.05
C GLY A 91 22.45 -14.28 9.90
N ARG A 92 21.57 -13.29 9.96
CA ARG A 92 20.30 -13.32 10.72
C ARG A 92 19.14 -13.68 9.83
N LYS A 93 18.24 -14.54 10.31
CA LYS A 93 17.01 -14.90 9.60
C LYS A 93 16.03 -13.71 9.59
N LEU A 94 15.28 -13.60 8.52
CA LEU A 94 14.14 -12.69 8.39
C LEU A 94 12.86 -13.43 8.77
N GLU A 95 12.17 -12.97 9.81
CA GLU A 95 10.86 -13.47 10.23
C GLU A 95 9.77 -12.54 9.72
N VAL A 96 8.96 -13.03 8.77
CA VAL A 96 7.88 -12.26 8.16
C VAL A 96 6.56 -12.59 8.85
N LEU A 97 6.05 -11.65 9.62
CA LEU A 97 4.72 -11.72 10.21
C LEU A 97 3.69 -11.14 9.22
N THR A 98 2.49 -11.72 9.21
CA THR A 98 1.41 -11.18 8.37
C THR A 98 0.17 -10.85 9.19
N CYS A 99 -0.60 -9.87 8.70
CA CYS A 99 -1.87 -9.46 9.27
C CYS A 99 -2.90 -9.26 8.15
N ASN A 100 -4.18 -9.41 8.46
CA ASN A 100 -5.29 -9.08 7.58
C ASN A 100 -6.04 -7.91 8.22
N ASP A 101 -6.12 -6.77 7.55
CA ASP A 101 -6.85 -5.59 8.01
C ASP A 101 -8.35 -5.64 7.67
N HIS A 102 -8.79 -6.69 6.97
CA HIS A 102 -10.18 -6.92 6.56
C HIS A 102 -10.81 -5.75 5.77
N ASN A 103 -9.99 -4.88 5.22
CA ASN A 103 -10.41 -3.64 4.56
C ASN A 103 -11.29 -2.77 5.47
N ASP A 104 -10.92 -2.66 6.74
CA ASP A 104 -11.60 -1.79 7.70
C ASP A 104 -10.61 -1.08 8.64
N SER A 105 -11.02 0.06 9.19
CA SER A 105 -10.18 0.93 10.02
C SER A 105 -9.76 0.28 11.35
N VAL A 106 -10.62 -0.56 11.92
CA VAL A 106 -10.36 -1.28 13.17
C VAL A 106 -9.31 -2.36 12.94
N GLY A 107 -9.43 -3.09 11.82
CA GLY A 107 -8.47 -4.08 11.37
C GLY A 107 -7.11 -3.47 11.09
N ALA A 108 -7.06 -2.34 10.37
CA ALA A 108 -5.83 -1.61 10.08
C ALA A 108 -5.11 -1.17 11.36
N ALA A 109 -5.83 -0.52 12.29
CA ALA A 109 -5.30 -0.13 13.58
C ALA A 109 -4.86 -1.34 14.45
N LYS A 110 -5.56 -2.48 14.34
CA LYS A 110 -5.19 -3.72 15.04
C LYS A 110 -3.89 -4.31 14.50
N CYS A 111 -3.70 -4.32 13.17
CA CYS A 111 -2.46 -4.79 12.54
C CYS A 111 -1.27 -3.92 12.99
N ALA A 112 -1.42 -2.59 13.00
CA ALA A 112 -0.37 -1.68 13.46
C ALA A 112 -0.02 -1.87 14.94
N ARG A 113 -1.02 -2.01 15.83
CA ARG A 113 -0.77 -2.30 17.26
C ARG A 113 -0.13 -3.68 17.46
N ARG A 114 -0.49 -4.67 16.64
CA ARG A 114 0.17 -5.98 16.67
C ARG A 114 1.64 -5.86 16.25
N ALA A 115 1.96 -5.07 15.23
CA ALA A 115 3.34 -4.81 14.82
C ALA A 115 4.19 -4.28 16.00
N ALA A 116 3.63 -3.33 16.78
CA ALA A 116 4.29 -2.82 17.98
C ALA A 116 4.42 -3.89 19.08
N ALA A 117 3.40 -4.71 19.31
CA ALA A 117 3.42 -5.75 20.34
C ALA A 117 4.38 -6.92 20.03
N GLU A 118 4.66 -7.16 18.76
CA GLU A 118 5.60 -8.20 18.28
C GLU A 118 7.02 -7.67 18.11
N ASP A 119 7.28 -6.40 18.44
CA ASP A 119 8.58 -5.73 18.32
C ASP A 119 9.17 -5.81 16.90
N VAL A 120 8.34 -5.58 15.87
CA VAL A 120 8.84 -5.58 14.49
C VAL A 120 9.72 -4.36 14.23
N VAL A 121 10.78 -4.54 13.46
CA VAL A 121 11.70 -3.44 13.11
C VAL A 121 11.16 -2.54 12.00
N ALA A 122 10.22 -3.02 11.21
CA ALA A 122 9.53 -2.27 10.16
C ALA A 122 8.23 -2.97 9.74
N VAL A 123 7.29 -2.19 9.22
CA VAL A 123 6.19 -2.67 8.38
C VAL A 123 6.58 -2.46 6.93
N VAL A 124 6.44 -3.50 6.08
CA VAL A 124 7.05 -3.52 4.75
C VAL A 124 6.05 -4.02 3.71
N GLY A 125 5.92 -3.33 2.59
CA GLY A 125 5.17 -3.80 1.42
C GLY A 125 3.69 -4.09 1.72
N SER A 126 3.00 -3.19 2.41
CA SER A 126 1.64 -3.39 2.87
C SER A 126 0.61 -2.58 2.07
N TYR A 127 -0.65 -2.99 2.14
CA TYR A 127 -1.80 -2.27 1.60
C TYR A 127 -2.84 -2.00 2.69
N SER A 128 -3.37 -0.79 2.74
CA SER A 128 -4.60 -0.46 3.47
C SER A 128 -5.24 0.81 2.90
N GLN A 129 -6.56 0.90 2.92
CA GLN A 129 -7.31 2.12 2.59
C GLN A 129 -7.48 3.06 3.80
N PHE A 130 -6.90 2.73 4.96
CA PHE A 130 -7.12 3.41 6.23
C PHE A 130 -5.81 3.92 6.81
N GLY A 131 -5.12 4.81 6.06
CA GLY A 131 -3.81 5.36 6.40
C GLY A 131 -3.78 5.99 7.78
N ASP A 132 -4.75 6.87 8.09
CA ASP A 132 -4.92 7.52 9.38
C ASP A 132 -5.00 6.54 10.55
N SER A 133 -5.65 5.40 10.34
CA SER A 133 -5.90 4.41 11.40
C SER A 133 -4.67 3.58 11.75
N PHE A 134 -3.78 3.30 10.78
CA PHE A 134 -2.60 2.47 11.04
C PHE A 134 -1.32 3.27 11.27
N LEU A 135 -1.18 4.46 10.66
CA LEU A 135 0.07 5.24 10.79
C LEU A 135 0.25 5.79 12.20
N ALA A 136 -0.79 6.34 12.83
CA ALA A 136 -0.67 6.89 14.18
C ALA A 136 -0.15 5.87 15.23
N PRO A 137 -0.62 4.61 15.29
CA PRO A 137 -0.01 3.59 16.15
C PRO A 137 1.45 3.24 15.79
N LEU A 138 1.81 3.21 14.51
CA LEU A 138 3.20 2.95 14.08
C LEU A 138 4.13 4.10 14.47
N GLU A 139 3.70 5.34 14.26
CA GLU A 139 4.44 6.54 14.65
C GLU A 139 4.67 6.58 16.17
N SER A 140 3.63 6.28 16.96
CA SER A 140 3.74 6.19 18.42
C SER A 140 4.73 5.13 18.89
N ALA A 141 4.89 4.05 18.13
CA ALA A 141 5.83 2.96 18.41
C ALA A 141 7.21 3.16 17.76
N GLY A 142 7.40 4.23 16.97
CA GLY A 142 8.64 4.49 16.23
C GLY A 142 8.93 3.47 15.13
N ILE A 143 7.92 2.81 14.57
CA ILE A 143 8.06 1.75 13.56
C ILE A 143 7.94 2.35 12.15
N PRO A 144 8.99 2.26 11.32
CA PRO A 144 8.93 2.74 9.95
C PRO A 144 8.01 1.88 9.06
N TYR A 145 7.28 2.57 8.17
CA TYR A 145 6.43 1.97 7.14
C TYR A 145 7.11 2.12 5.77
N ILE A 146 7.63 1.02 5.22
CA ILE A 146 8.45 0.98 4.02
C ILE A 146 7.65 0.43 2.84
N GLY A 147 7.51 1.20 1.78
CA GLY A 147 6.94 0.73 0.51
C GLY A 147 5.48 0.31 0.63
N GLY A 148 4.64 1.18 1.17
CA GLY A 148 3.19 1.03 1.08
C GLY A 148 2.70 1.06 -0.36
N TYR A 149 1.48 0.56 -0.57
CA TYR A 149 0.87 0.58 -1.90
C TYR A 149 0.62 2.01 -2.42
N GLY A 150 0.40 2.97 -1.49
CA GLY A 150 0.20 4.37 -1.83
C GLY A 150 -1.24 4.69 -2.24
N VAL A 151 -2.21 4.17 -1.50
CA VAL A 151 -3.64 4.43 -1.72
C VAL A 151 -4.08 5.72 -1.09
N THR A 152 -3.57 6.02 0.13
CA THR A 152 -3.99 7.18 0.91
C THR A 152 -2.92 8.27 0.90
N SER A 153 -3.33 9.53 1.03
CA SER A 153 -2.41 10.66 1.16
C SER A 153 -1.53 10.55 2.40
N ASP A 154 -2.03 9.91 3.47
CA ASP A 154 -1.28 9.71 4.72
C ASP A 154 0.03 8.97 4.50
N GLU A 155 0.07 8.04 3.54
CA GLU A 155 1.28 7.30 3.14
C GLU A 155 2.37 8.20 2.52
N PHE A 156 2.07 9.49 2.27
CA PHE A 156 3.01 10.48 1.72
C PHE A 156 3.21 11.69 2.63
N THR A 157 2.62 11.72 3.82
CA THR A 157 2.69 12.85 4.75
C THR A 157 3.37 12.53 6.06
N GLY A 158 3.22 11.32 6.59
CA GLY A 158 3.74 10.91 7.89
C GLY A 158 5.28 10.88 7.95
N PRO A 159 5.89 11.20 9.10
CA PRO A 159 7.34 11.20 9.26
C PRO A 159 7.97 9.81 9.21
N MET A 160 7.18 8.76 9.46
CA MET A 160 7.63 7.37 9.52
C MET A 160 7.37 6.59 8.23
N VAL A 161 6.92 7.27 7.15
CA VAL A 161 6.64 6.63 5.85
C VAL A 161 7.79 6.78 4.88
N TYR A 162 8.10 5.70 4.17
CA TYR A 162 9.18 5.59 3.18
C TYR A 162 8.64 4.98 1.89
N PRO A 163 7.91 5.77 1.07
CA PRO A 163 7.27 5.29 -0.15
C PRO A 163 8.30 4.87 -1.20
N VAL A 164 7.96 3.88 -2.01
CA VAL A 164 8.81 3.39 -3.13
C VAL A 164 8.25 3.76 -4.51
N ASN A 165 7.00 4.23 -4.55
CA ASN A 165 6.30 4.68 -5.75
C ASN A 165 5.53 5.97 -5.47
N GLY A 166 4.91 6.52 -6.49
CA GLY A 166 4.13 7.75 -6.39
C GLY A 166 2.67 7.55 -6.01
N GLY A 167 2.28 6.32 -5.66
CA GLY A 167 0.92 5.98 -5.27
C GLY A 167 -0.14 6.36 -6.31
N GLN A 168 -1.37 6.40 -5.89
CA GLN A 168 -2.48 6.88 -6.71
C GLN A 168 -2.29 8.33 -7.19
N PRO A 169 -1.68 9.24 -6.41
CA PRO A 169 -1.42 10.59 -6.89
C PRO A 169 -0.67 10.62 -8.22
N ALA A 170 0.46 9.96 -8.31
CA ALA A 170 1.25 9.95 -9.54
C ALA A 170 0.54 9.24 -10.70
N LEU A 171 -0.14 8.11 -10.44
CA LEU A 171 -0.87 7.38 -11.48
C LEU A 171 -1.96 8.23 -12.11
N LEU A 172 -2.78 8.89 -11.32
CA LEU A 172 -3.91 9.68 -11.83
C LEU A 172 -3.43 10.98 -12.49
N ALA A 173 -2.47 11.69 -11.89
CA ALA A 173 -1.87 12.86 -12.52
C ALA A 173 -1.23 12.48 -13.88
N GLY A 174 -0.48 11.37 -13.92
CA GLY A 174 0.10 10.84 -15.14
C GLY A 174 -0.95 10.45 -16.17
N LEU A 175 -2.03 9.79 -15.76
CA LEU A 175 -3.13 9.45 -16.64
C LEU A 175 -3.79 10.71 -17.22
N GLY A 176 -4.12 11.69 -16.37
CA GLY A 176 -4.68 12.97 -16.81
C GLY A 176 -3.79 13.65 -17.83
N ARG A 177 -2.48 13.71 -17.59
CA ARG A 177 -1.51 14.28 -18.54
C ARG A 177 -1.49 13.56 -19.88
N ALA A 178 -1.54 12.21 -19.88
CA ALA A 178 -1.59 11.41 -21.11
C ALA A 178 -2.90 11.62 -21.87
N LEU A 179 -4.04 11.69 -21.17
CA LEU A 179 -5.36 11.85 -21.79
C LEU A 179 -5.58 13.27 -22.34
N ALA A 180 -4.98 14.29 -21.75
CA ALA A 180 -5.11 15.67 -22.24
C ALA A 180 -4.76 15.83 -23.71
N ALA A 181 -3.73 15.13 -24.19
CA ALA A 181 -3.30 15.17 -25.59
C ALA A 181 -4.20 14.34 -26.52
N THR A 182 -4.85 13.28 -26.00
CA THR A 182 -5.45 12.22 -26.84
C THR A 182 -6.97 12.15 -26.76
N CYS A 183 -7.59 12.73 -25.72
CA CYS A 183 -9.02 12.65 -25.47
C CYS A 183 -9.76 13.95 -25.76
N GLY A 184 -11.03 13.84 -26.13
CA GLY A 184 -12.06 14.84 -25.96
C GLY A 184 -12.55 14.86 -24.51
N PRO A 185 -13.86 14.95 -24.23
CA PRO A 185 -14.33 14.93 -22.84
C PRO A 185 -13.88 13.67 -22.12
N VAL A 186 -13.42 13.82 -20.86
CA VAL A 186 -12.98 12.72 -20.00
C VAL A 186 -14.01 12.53 -18.89
N SER A 187 -14.51 11.30 -18.69
CA SER A 187 -15.37 10.92 -17.58
C SER A 187 -14.62 9.99 -16.63
N LEU A 188 -14.51 10.37 -15.38
CA LEU A 188 -13.99 9.55 -14.29
C LEU A 188 -15.16 8.82 -13.61
N VAL A 189 -15.01 7.52 -13.36
CA VAL A 189 -15.89 6.73 -12.50
C VAL A 189 -15.06 6.23 -11.34
N ARG A 190 -15.41 6.65 -10.13
CA ARG A 190 -14.61 6.41 -8.92
C ARG A 190 -15.43 5.84 -7.77
N PRO A 191 -14.80 5.19 -6.78
CA PRO A 191 -15.53 4.68 -5.63
C PRO A 191 -16.10 5.82 -4.77
N ASP A 192 -17.29 5.58 -4.23
CA ASP A 192 -17.92 6.43 -3.21
C ASP A 192 -17.30 6.09 -1.84
N SER A 193 -16.09 6.58 -1.61
CA SER A 193 -15.31 6.34 -0.40
C SER A 193 -14.33 7.49 -0.14
N ILE A 194 -13.88 7.63 1.11
CA ILE A 194 -12.93 8.68 1.52
C ILE A 194 -11.66 8.62 0.66
N ALA A 195 -11.13 7.43 0.40
CA ALA A 195 -9.96 7.28 -0.48
C ALA A 195 -10.27 7.66 -1.93
N GLY A 196 -11.53 7.55 -2.36
CA GLY A 196 -12.02 7.95 -3.68
C GLY A 196 -12.13 9.45 -3.86
N ASP A 197 -12.33 10.23 -2.80
CA ASP A 197 -12.67 11.66 -2.89
C ASP A 197 -11.56 12.53 -3.49
N GLN A 198 -10.31 12.12 -3.38
CA GLN A 198 -9.18 12.84 -3.97
C GLN A 198 -8.93 12.51 -5.46
N LEU A 199 -9.51 11.44 -5.99
CA LEU A 199 -9.21 10.97 -7.35
C LEU A 199 -9.54 11.99 -8.44
N PRO A 200 -10.66 12.77 -8.38
CA PRO A 200 -10.94 13.82 -9.36
C PRO A 200 -9.86 14.90 -9.40
N ALA A 201 -9.48 15.45 -8.25
CA ALA A 201 -8.46 16.50 -8.17
C ALA A 201 -7.10 16.02 -8.72
N LEU A 202 -6.72 14.78 -8.43
CA LEU A 202 -5.48 14.16 -8.93
C LEU A 202 -5.50 13.98 -10.46
N LEU A 203 -6.58 13.45 -11.02
CA LEU A 203 -6.73 13.30 -12.48
C LEU A 203 -6.74 14.67 -13.17
N ASP A 204 -7.47 15.62 -12.59
CA ASP A 204 -7.63 16.96 -13.13
C ASP A 204 -6.32 17.76 -13.08
N SER A 205 -5.44 17.51 -12.09
CA SER A 205 -4.11 18.12 -12.08
C SER A 205 -3.32 17.79 -13.34
N GLY A 206 -3.36 16.54 -13.79
CA GLY A 206 -2.72 16.09 -15.03
C GLY A 206 -3.42 16.64 -16.27
N LEU A 207 -4.75 16.61 -16.32
CA LEU A 207 -5.54 17.20 -17.42
C LEU A 207 -5.23 18.68 -17.58
N LYS A 208 -5.27 19.46 -16.50
CA LYS A 208 -4.96 20.89 -16.46
C LYS A 208 -3.53 21.19 -16.90
N ALA A 209 -2.56 20.41 -16.43
CA ALA A 209 -1.18 20.54 -16.88
C ALA A 209 -0.99 20.28 -18.38
N GLY A 210 -1.87 19.49 -19.00
CA GLY A 210 -1.96 19.27 -20.45
C GLY A 210 -2.87 20.27 -21.20
N GLY A 211 -3.40 21.31 -20.52
CA GLY A 211 -4.30 22.30 -21.12
C GLY A 211 -5.72 21.78 -21.39
N HIS A 212 -6.16 20.74 -20.70
CA HIS A 212 -7.46 20.11 -20.87
C HIS A 212 -8.44 20.54 -19.75
N ALA A 213 -9.74 20.50 -20.05
CA ALA A 213 -10.80 20.73 -19.05
C ALA A 213 -10.85 19.56 -18.04
N ALA A 214 -11.38 19.84 -16.86
CA ALA A 214 -11.63 18.86 -15.80
C ALA A 214 -12.49 17.68 -16.28
N ALA A 215 -12.31 16.53 -15.68
CA ALA A 215 -13.13 15.35 -15.94
C ALA A 215 -14.56 15.51 -15.37
N GLY A 216 -15.52 14.77 -15.95
CA GLY A 216 -16.81 14.56 -15.31
C GLY A 216 -16.68 13.48 -14.24
N ASP A 217 -17.05 13.79 -13.00
CA ASP A 217 -16.96 12.89 -11.87
C ASP A 217 -18.24 12.07 -11.67
N GLN A 218 -18.11 10.75 -11.54
CA GLN A 218 -19.20 9.80 -11.35
C GLN A 218 -18.90 8.90 -10.16
N LEU A 219 -19.77 8.93 -9.17
CA LEU A 219 -19.67 8.07 -7.98
C LEU A 219 -20.23 6.66 -8.25
N ALA A 220 -19.55 5.65 -7.72
CA ALA A 220 -19.93 4.25 -7.81
C ALA A 220 -19.72 3.54 -6.48
N ALA A 221 -20.72 2.79 -6.02
CA ALA A 221 -20.60 2.02 -4.78
C ALA A 221 -19.52 0.93 -4.91
N GLU A 222 -18.64 0.81 -3.92
CA GLU A 222 -17.52 -0.14 -3.93
C GLU A 222 -17.94 -1.62 -3.98
N ASN A 223 -19.13 -1.93 -3.50
CA ASN A 223 -19.66 -3.31 -3.40
C ASN A 223 -20.77 -3.62 -4.41
N ALA A 224 -21.01 -2.75 -5.39
CA ALA A 224 -22.05 -2.99 -6.39
C ALA A 224 -21.69 -4.20 -7.28
N THR A 225 -22.71 -4.92 -7.70
CA THR A 225 -22.61 -6.07 -8.61
C THR A 225 -22.80 -5.70 -10.07
N GLU A 226 -23.25 -4.47 -10.33
CA GLU A 226 -23.42 -3.89 -11.68
C GLU A 226 -23.34 -2.37 -11.60
N TYR A 227 -22.99 -1.74 -12.74
CA TYR A 227 -22.77 -0.29 -12.84
C TYR A 227 -23.44 0.29 -14.09
N ASP A 228 -24.60 -0.23 -14.53
CA ASP A 228 -25.25 0.16 -15.77
C ASP A 228 -25.58 1.66 -15.81
N GLY A 229 -26.04 2.24 -14.69
CA GLY A 229 -26.30 3.66 -14.57
C GLY A 229 -25.04 4.53 -14.70
N GLN A 230 -23.96 4.14 -14.08
CA GLN A 230 -22.67 4.83 -14.13
C GLN A 230 -22.04 4.71 -15.53
N ALA A 231 -22.15 3.53 -16.15
CA ALA A 231 -21.66 3.32 -17.52
C ALA A 231 -22.41 4.23 -18.53
N ASP A 232 -23.74 4.31 -18.42
CA ASP A 232 -24.55 5.18 -19.25
C ASP A 232 -24.23 6.66 -19.05
N GLN A 233 -24.09 7.13 -17.81
CA GLN A 233 -23.69 8.50 -17.48
C GLN A 233 -22.28 8.83 -17.99
N ALA A 234 -21.32 7.92 -17.80
CA ALA A 234 -19.95 8.09 -18.27
C ALA A 234 -19.89 8.20 -19.80
N LEU A 235 -20.64 7.35 -20.51
CA LEU A 235 -20.75 7.39 -21.97
C LEU A 235 -21.40 8.69 -22.46
N LYS A 236 -22.50 9.12 -21.85
CA LYS A 236 -23.16 10.42 -22.18
C LYS A 236 -22.19 11.58 -22.01
N TYR A 237 -21.43 11.61 -20.91
CA TYR A 237 -20.46 12.67 -20.68
C TYR A 237 -19.29 12.61 -21.67
N ALA A 238 -18.71 11.45 -21.91
CA ALA A 238 -17.58 11.29 -22.83
C ALA A 238 -17.93 11.57 -24.27
N THR A 239 -19.21 11.42 -24.67
CA THR A 239 -19.69 11.66 -26.06
C THR A 239 -20.41 12.98 -26.24
N ARG A 240 -20.44 13.87 -25.25
CA ARG A 240 -21.09 15.17 -25.29
C ARG A 240 -20.52 16.13 -26.35
N ASP A 241 -19.28 15.90 -26.76
CA ASP A 241 -18.58 16.57 -27.83
C ASP A 241 -18.10 15.51 -28.83
N THR A 242 -18.53 15.62 -30.08
CA THR A 242 -18.22 14.66 -31.13
C THR A 242 -17.01 15.05 -31.98
N THR A 243 -16.40 16.21 -31.73
CA THR A 243 -15.22 16.69 -32.48
C THR A 243 -13.97 15.88 -32.17
N ARG A 244 -13.87 15.34 -30.96
CA ARG A 244 -12.79 14.45 -30.50
C ARG A 244 -13.39 13.26 -29.75
N LYS A 245 -12.76 12.07 -29.89
CA LYS A 245 -13.17 10.90 -29.12
C LYS A 245 -12.99 11.17 -27.64
N GLY A 246 -14.06 11.02 -26.86
CA GLY A 246 -13.99 11.10 -25.43
C GLY A 246 -13.35 9.86 -24.80
N CYS A 247 -13.07 9.97 -23.53
CA CYS A 247 -12.47 8.90 -22.74
C CYS A 247 -13.27 8.61 -21.47
N VAL A 248 -13.35 7.33 -21.10
CA VAL A 248 -13.95 6.86 -19.84
C VAL A 248 -12.84 6.25 -19.00
N VAL A 249 -12.73 6.71 -17.75
CA VAL A 249 -11.71 6.33 -16.79
C VAL A 249 -12.38 5.64 -15.60
N PRO A 250 -12.55 4.31 -15.61
CA PRO A 250 -12.96 3.58 -14.42
C PRO A 250 -11.75 3.41 -13.50
N ALA A 251 -11.83 3.98 -12.30
CA ALA A 251 -10.81 3.90 -11.24
C ALA A 251 -11.41 3.22 -9.99
N LEU A 252 -11.94 2.01 -10.17
CA LEU A 252 -12.74 1.27 -9.18
C LEU A 252 -11.96 0.10 -8.53
N GLY A 253 -10.63 0.08 -8.68
CA GLY A 253 -9.83 -1.03 -8.17
C GLY A 253 -10.32 -2.37 -8.73
N ASP A 254 -10.50 -3.35 -7.85
CA ASP A 254 -10.94 -4.71 -8.21
C ASP A 254 -12.38 -4.77 -8.81
N ARG A 255 -13.15 -3.66 -8.78
CA ARG A 255 -14.48 -3.56 -9.40
C ARG A 255 -14.46 -2.96 -10.80
N THR A 256 -13.29 -2.63 -11.30
CA THR A 256 -13.17 -2.04 -12.66
C THR A 256 -13.67 -2.98 -13.73
N ASP A 257 -13.45 -4.27 -13.66
CA ASP A 257 -13.96 -5.27 -14.61
C ASP A 257 -15.49 -5.41 -14.55
N THR A 258 -16.09 -5.34 -13.35
CA THR A 258 -17.57 -5.28 -13.20
C THR A 258 -18.15 -4.04 -13.89
N PHE A 259 -17.50 -2.88 -13.75
CA PHE A 259 -17.87 -1.69 -14.49
C PHE A 259 -17.70 -1.89 -16.00
N MET A 260 -16.59 -2.48 -16.44
CA MET A 260 -16.35 -2.71 -17.88
C MET A 260 -17.35 -3.67 -18.52
N ASP A 261 -17.90 -4.59 -17.76
CA ASP A 261 -19.03 -5.43 -18.23
C ASP A 261 -20.29 -4.59 -18.48
N SER A 262 -20.66 -3.71 -17.55
CA SER A 262 -21.78 -2.77 -17.73
C SER A 262 -21.49 -1.80 -18.87
N PHE A 263 -20.28 -1.28 -18.96
CA PHE A 263 -19.84 -0.40 -20.03
C PHE A 263 -19.96 -1.08 -21.42
N ARG A 264 -19.54 -2.34 -21.53
CA ARG A 264 -19.64 -3.12 -22.78
C ARG A 264 -21.09 -3.29 -23.24
N ARG A 265 -22.02 -3.51 -22.31
CA ARG A 265 -23.47 -3.61 -22.64
C ARG A 265 -24.04 -2.28 -23.10
N ALA A 266 -23.62 -1.17 -22.49
CA ALA A 266 -24.16 0.15 -22.75
C ALA A 266 -23.58 0.81 -24.02
N ARG A 267 -22.32 0.49 -24.38
CA ARG A 267 -21.53 1.23 -25.38
C ARG A 267 -22.13 1.22 -26.82
N ASP A 268 -22.90 0.21 -27.19
CA ASP A 268 -23.42 0.06 -28.55
C ASP A 268 -24.39 1.19 -28.92
N GLY A 269 -24.95 1.89 -27.93
CA GLY A 269 -25.81 3.05 -28.14
C GLY A 269 -25.08 4.38 -28.30
N TYR A 270 -23.75 4.39 -28.25
CA TYR A 270 -22.92 5.60 -28.18
C TYR A 270 -21.82 5.65 -29.24
N PRO A 271 -21.38 6.86 -29.67
CA PRO A 271 -20.16 7.00 -30.46
C PRO A 271 -18.97 6.32 -29.77
N ALA A 272 -17.99 5.87 -30.57
CA ALA A 272 -16.82 5.21 -30.05
C ALA A 272 -16.02 6.11 -29.09
N VAL A 273 -15.79 5.62 -27.87
CA VAL A 273 -14.95 6.23 -26.86
C VAL A 273 -13.69 5.37 -26.60
N ARG A 274 -12.69 5.94 -25.96
CA ARG A 274 -11.55 5.20 -25.42
C ARG A 274 -11.75 4.91 -23.95
N THR A 275 -11.12 3.85 -23.48
CA THR A 275 -11.02 3.57 -22.05
C THR A 275 -9.61 3.79 -21.59
N ALA A 276 -9.47 4.22 -20.35
CA ALA A 276 -8.18 4.37 -19.69
C ALA A 276 -8.33 4.12 -18.19
N THR A 277 -7.31 3.61 -17.55
CA THR A 277 -7.35 3.35 -16.11
C THR A 277 -5.93 3.35 -15.53
N VAL A 278 -5.80 3.02 -14.26
CA VAL A 278 -4.54 2.97 -13.53
C VAL A 278 -4.17 1.54 -13.17
N LEU A 279 -2.90 1.30 -13.01
CA LEU A 279 -2.38 0.04 -12.47
C LEU A 279 -3.01 -0.22 -11.09
N GLY A 280 -3.34 -1.48 -10.82
CA GLY A 280 -4.10 -1.86 -9.62
C GLY A 280 -5.61 -1.95 -9.85
N SER A 281 -6.14 -1.29 -10.87
CA SER A 281 -7.47 -1.56 -11.41
C SER A 281 -7.43 -2.57 -12.56
N VAL A 282 -6.38 -2.55 -13.38
CA VAL A 282 -6.19 -3.48 -14.50
C VAL A 282 -4.72 -3.85 -14.62
N ASP A 283 -4.44 -5.13 -14.68
CA ASP A 283 -3.15 -5.74 -14.94
C ASP A 283 -3.25 -6.81 -16.04
N GLN A 284 -2.16 -7.50 -16.36
CA GLN A 284 -2.15 -8.52 -17.41
C GLN A 284 -3.08 -9.69 -17.09
N THR A 285 -3.25 -10.05 -15.82
CA THR A 285 -4.10 -11.16 -15.42
C THR A 285 -5.58 -10.83 -15.64
N VAL A 286 -5.99 -9.63 -15.27
CA VAL A 286 -7.36 -9.12 -15.55
C VAL A 286 -7.60 -9.10 -17.07
N ILE A 287 -6.66 -8.60 -17.87
CA ILE A 287 -6.76 -8.59 -19.35
C ILE A 287 -6.96 -10.01 -19.88
N ASN A 288 -6.15 -10.97 -19.44
CA ASN A 288 -6.26 -12.36 -19.87
C ASN A 288 -7.59 -13.00 -19.45
N ALA A 289 -8.04 -12.77 -18.24
CA ALA A 289 -9.27 -13.33 -17.68
C ALA A 289 -10.53 -12.77 -18.39
N THR A 290 -10.45 -11.55 -18.92
CA THR A 290 -11.57 -10.86 -19.58
C THR A 290 -11.59 -10.99 -21.10
N GLY A 291 -10.80 -11.89 -21.70
CA GLY A 291 -10.84 -12.22 -23.10
C GLY A 291 -9.66 -11.74 -23.96
N GLY A 292 -8.62 -11.21 -23.32
CA GLY A 292 -7.37 -10.81 -24.01
C GLY A 292 -7.64 -9.78 -25.12
N ALA A 293 -7.17 -10.10 -26.34
CA ALA A 293 -7.35 -9.22 -27.52
C ALA A 293 -8.82 -8.98 -27.94
N SER A 294 -9.75 -9.84 -27.51
CA SER A 294 -11.18 -9.65 -27.74
C SER A 294 -11.91 -9.06 -26.53
N GLY A 295 -11.16 -8.76 -25.46
CA GLY A 295 -11.69 -8.26 -24.20
C GLY A 295 -12.03 -6.77 -24.22
N PRO A 296 -12.64 -6.27 -23.14
CA PRO A 296 -13.08 -4.88 -23.05
C PRO A 296 -11.93 -3.88 -22.91
N TYR A 297 -10.73 -4.35 -22.61
CA TYR A 297 -9.55 -3.51 -22.37
C TYR A 297 -8.69 -3.25 -23.60
N GLU A 298 -8.97 -3.91 -24.74
CA GLU A 298 -8.18 -3.71 -25.96
C GLU A 298 -8.17 -2.24 -26.39
N GLY A 299 -6.98 -1.67 -26.59
CA GLY A 299 -6.78 -0.26 -26.89
C GLY A 299 -6.84 0.69 -25.68
N SER A 300 -7.07 0.17 -24.47
CA SER A 300 -7.07 0.98 -23.23
C SER A 300 -5.67 1.48 -22.86
N TYR A 301 -5.59 2.74 -22.40
CA TYR A 301 -4.39 3.28 -21.79
C TYR A 301 -4.36 2.98 -20.30
N ILE A 302 -3.19 2.59 -19.78
CA ILE A 302 -3.00 2.27 -18.37
C ILE A 302 -1.73 2.95 -17.90
N THR A 303 -1.82 3.74 -16.82
CA THR A 303 -0.62 4.24 -16.14
C THR A 303 -0.17 3.26 -15.07
N GLY A 304 1.14 3.08 -14.95
CA GLY A 304 1.76 2.21 -13.97
C GLY A 304 2.97 2.87 -13.31
N TRP A 305 3.38 2.35 -12.16
CA TRP A 305 4.61 2.81 -11.47
C TRP A 305 5.86 2.13 -12.03
N TYR A 306 5.71 0.93 -12.56
CA TYR A 306 6.80 0.02 -12.88
C TYR A 306 6.73 -0.43 -14.33
N PRO A 307 7.82 -1.01 -14.86
CA PRO A 307 7.78 -1.67 -16.16
C PRO A 307 6.72 -2.77 -16.21
N PRO A 308 6.17 -3.08 -17.40
CA PRO A 308 5.26 -4.20 -17.59
C PRO A 308 5.83 -5.51 -17.03
N ALA A 309 4.99 -6.41 -16.53
CA ALA A 309 5.43 -7.68 -15.97
C ALA A 309 6.24 -8.58 -16.93
N SER A 310 6.15 -8.32 -18.23
CA SER A 310 6.95 -8.99 -19.27
C SER A 310 8.40 -8.51 -19.33
N ASP A 311 8.76 -7.42 -18.66
CA ASP A 311 10.12 -6.87 -18.66
C ASP A 311 11.09 -7.80 -17.91
N ALA A 312 12.29 -7.97 -18.47
CA ALA A 312 13.32 -8.85 -17.91
C ALA A 312 13.83 -8.41 -16.53
N ARG A 313 13.64 -7.13 -16.16
CA ARG A 313 13.99 -6.65 -14.81
C ARG A 313 13.22 -7.36 -13.69
N TRP A 314 12.08 -7.98 -14.00
CA TRP A 314 11.30 -8.81 -13.09
C TRP A 314 11.74 -10.28 -13.00
N ASP A 315 12.73 -10.73 -13.77
CA ASP A 315 13.09 -12.15 -13.86
C ASP A 315 13.55 -12.73 -12.52
N LEU A 316 14.26 -11.94 -11.70
CA LEU A 316 14.65 -12.39 -10.36
C LEU A 316 13.42 -12.60 -9.45
N MET A 317 12.46 -11.66 -9.44
CA MET A 317 11.21 -11.84 -8.69
C MET A 317 10.44 -13.08 -9.13
N LYS A 318 10.27 -13.26 -10.44
CA LYS A 318 9.58 -14.44 -11.02
C LYS A 318 10.29 -15.74 -10.64
N LYS A 319 11.63 -15.74 -10.67
CA LYS A 319 12.43 -16.89 -10.24
C LYS A 319 12.17 -17.20 -8.77
N VAL A 320 12.18 -16.21 -7.89
CA VAL A 320 11.91 -16.39 -6.45
C VAL A 320 10.50 -16.93 -6.22
N ILE A 321 9.49 -16.41 -6.90
CA ILE A 321 8.13 -16.94 -6.83
C ILE A 321 8.09 -18.43 -7.21
N ASN A 322 8.78 -18.80 -8.28
CA ASN A 322 8.83 -20.20 -8.73
C ASN A 322 9.62 -21.11 -7.77
N GLU A 323 10.66 -20.62 -7.11
CA GLU A 323 11.49 -21.42 -6.20
C GLU A 323 10.86 -21.58 -4.82
N GLU A 324 10.32 -20.50 -4.25
CA GLU A 324 9.91 -20.44 -2.83
C GLU A 324 8.38 -20.47 -2.64
N ALA A 325 7.60 -20.25 -3.69
CA ALA A 325 6.15 -20.19 -3.62
C ALA A 325 5.46 -20.94 -4.78
N PHE A 326 6.08 -21.98 -5.30
CA PHE A 326 5.53 -22.76 -6.42
C PHE A 326 4.11 -23.28 -6.11
N GLY A 327 3.17 -22.93 -6.97
CA GLY A 327 1.75 -23.31 -6.83
C GLY A 327 0.94 -22.41 -5.87
N ASP A 328 1.51 -21.36 -5.31
CA ASP A 328 0.73 -20.35 -4.58
C ASP A 328 0.03 -19.39 -5.55
N ASN A 329 -1.22 -19.70 -5.88
CA ASN A 329 -2.03 -18.92 -6.82
C ASN A 329 -2.38 -17.50 -6.31
N ARG A 330 -1.99 -17.12 -5.09
CA ARG A 330 -2.17 -15.76 -4.58
C ARG A 330 -1.15 -14.79 -5.15
N ILE A 331 0.01 -15.30 -5.60
CA ILE A 331 1.11 -14.46 -6.08
C ILE A 331 1.07 -14.38 -7.60
N ASP A 332 0.59 -13.24 -8.09
CA ASP A 332 0.65 -12.90 -9.50
C ASP A 332 1.81 -11.92 -9.75
N PRO A 333 2.82 -12.28 -10.57
CA PRO A 333 3.91 -11.35 -10.90
C PRO A 333 3.48 -10.06 -11.60
N ALA A 334 2.26 -10.02 -12.17
CA ALA A 334 1.70 -8.85 -12.80
C ALA A 334 0.94 -7.94 -11.83
N ASP A 335 0.59 -8.42 -10.63
CA ASP A 335 -0.09 -7.61 -9.62
C ASP A 335 0.82 -6.51 -9.08
N ALA A 336 0.34 -5.28 -9.10
CA ALA A 336 1.10 -4.11 -8.64
C ALA A 336 1.47 -4.18 -7.16
N GLY A 337 0.64 -4.82 -6.32
CA GLY A 337 0.94 -5.02 -4.91
C GLY A 337 2.08 -6.00 -4.70
N VAL A 338 2.09 -7.11 -5.45
CA VAL A 338 3.20 -8.10 -5.46
C VAL A 338 4.50 -7.41 -5.86
N GLN A 339 4.48 -6.61 -6.93
CA GLN A 339 5.63 -5.84 -7.40
C GLN A 339 6.10 -4.82 -6.37
N THR A 340 5.18 -4.09 -5.74
CA THR A 340 5.49 -3.12 -4.68
C THR A 340 6.11 -3.82 -3.46
N THR A 341 5.56 -4.96 -3.05
CA THR A 341 6.11 -5.75 -1.93
C THR A 341 7.53 -6.22 -2.23
N TRP A 342 7.81 -6.73 -3.42
CA TRP A 342 9.15 -7.11 -3.85
C TRP A 342 10.15 -5.94 -3.73
N ILE A 343 9.78 -4.77 -4.23
CA ILE A 343 10.61 -3.56 -4.17
C ILE A 343 10.82 -3.10 -2.73
N ALA A 344 9.77 -3.08 -1.91
CA ALA A 344 9.84 -2.70 -0.50
C ALA A 344 10.80 -3.60 0.30
N TYR A 345 10.73 -4.91 0.07
CA TYR A 345 11.66 -5.86 0.69
C TYR A 345 13.10 -5.74 0.15
N THR A 346 13.27 -5.32 -1.09
CA THR A 346 14.58 -4.97 -1.64
C THR A 346 15.17 -3.76 -0.91
N VAL A 347 14.34 -2.75 -0.62
CA VAL A 347 14.73 -1.60 0.21
C VAL A 347 15.10 -2.04 1.63
N LEU A 348 14.25 -2.82 2.29
CA LEU A 348 14.52 -3.36 3.62
C LEU A 348 15.86 -4.11 3.66
N LYS A 349 16.10 -5.00 2.69
CA LYS A 349 17.37 -5.74 2.58
C LYS A 349 18.57 -4.78 2.53
N ALA A 350 18.52 -3.76 1.69
CA ALA A 350 19.60 -2.79 1.57
C ALA A 350 19.83 -2.01 2.88
N VAL A 351 18.77 -1.67 3.61
CA VAL A 351 18.84 -1.03 4.94
C VAL A 351 19.54 -1.94 5.93
N LEU A 352 19.10 -3.19 6.04
CA LEU A 352 19.68 -4.16 6.99
C LEU A 352 21.13 -4.50 6.65
N GLU A 353 21.48 -4.62 5.38
CA GLU A 353 22.86 -4.79 4.93
C GLU A 353 23.74 -3.58 5.31
N LYS A 354 23.19 -2.37 5.22
CA LYS A 354 23.88 -1.14 5.60
C LYS A 354 24.13 -1.04 7.11
N ILE A 355 23.17 -1.50 7.94
CA ILE A 355 23.33 -1.59 9.40
C ILE A 355 24.45 -2.59 9.75
N GLY A 356 24.61 -3.66 8.95
CA GLY A 356 25.67 -4.66 9.13
C GLY A 356 25.51 -5.45 10.42
N GLY A 357 26.60 -5.62 11.15
CA GLY A 357 26.63 -6.32 12.45
C GLY A 357 26.13 -5.47 13.64
N GLY A 358 25.62 -4.27 13.40
CA GLY A 358 25.06 -3.41 14.43
C GLY A 358 23.72 -3.90 14.98
N GLU A 359 23.23 -3.22 16.01
CA GLU A 359 21.89 -3.49 16.55
C GLU A 359 20.81 -3.16 15.51
N VAL A 360 19.95 -4.15 15.20
CA VAL A 360 18.82 -3.98 14.31
C VAL A 360 17.57 -3.73 15.15
N SER A 361 17.06 -2.50 15.08
CA SER A 361 15.84 -2.02 15.72
C SER A 361 15.06 -1.11 14.78
N SER A 362 13.82 -0.79 15.11
CA SER A 362 13.03 0.17 14.34
C SER A 362 13.73 1.53 14.20
N ASP A 363 14.42 1.97 15.27
CA ASP A 363 15.16 3.24 15.28
C ASP A 363 16.42 3.19 14.39
N SER A 364 17.17 2.07 14.37
CA SER A 364 18.32 1.93 13.47
C SER A 364 17.89 1.84 11.99
N VAL A 365 16.76 1.17 11.70
CA VAL A 365 16.16 1.14 10.36
C VAL A 365 15.77 2.55 9.91
N ARG A 366 15.04 3.28 10.76
CA ARG A 366 14.62 4.66 10.51
C ARG A 366 15.81 5.57 10.25
N ARG A 367 16.80 5.59 11.15
CA ARG A 367 18.00 6.42 10.99
C ARG A 367 18.74 6.13 9.68
N THR A 368 18.88 4.87 9.31
CA THR A 368 19.56 4.49 8.07
C THR A 368 18.85 5.04 6.84
N LEU A 369 17.51 5.07 6.85
CA LEU A 369 16.71 5.66 5.78
C LEU A 369 16.81 7.19 5.77
N ASP A 370 16.67 7.83 6.93
CA ASP A 370 16.72 9.30 7.09
C ASP A 370 18.11 9.87 6.78
N ASP A 371 19.19 9.12 7.02
CA ASP A 371 20.59 9.50 6.69
C ASP A 371 20.87 9.45 5.19
N GLY A 372 19.84 9.21 4.36
CA GLY A 372 19.93 9.30 2.91
C GLY A 372 20.54 8.09 2.22
N LEU A 373 20.29 6.89 2.75
CA LEU A 373 20.62 5.65 2.06
C LEU A 373 20.05 5.66 0.63
N LYS A 374 20.90 5.42 -0.35
CA LYS A 374 20.52 5.29 -1.76
C LYS A 374 20.32 3.82 -2.11
N VAL A 375 19.13 3.47 -2.58
CA VAL A 375 18.78 2.09 -2.93
C VAL A 375 18.50 1.96 -4.42
N SER A 376 19.25 1.07 -5.07
CA SER A 376 18.95 0.64 -6.44
C SER A 376 18.02 -0.57 -6.41
N THR A 377 16.96 -0.49 -7.20
CA THR A 377 15.98 -1.58 -7.38
C THR A 377 16.21 -2.36 -8.68
N GLY A 378 17.41 -2.28 -9.25
CA GLY A 378 17.73 -2.91 -10.54
C GLY A 378 17.02 -2.25 -11.74
N GLY A 379 16.67 -0.97 -11.62
CA GLY A 379 15.97 -0.22 -12.66
C GLY A 379 14.46 -0.42 -12.70
N LEU A 380 13.88 -1.06 -11.67
CA LEU A 380 12.42 -1.15 -11.49
C LEU A 380 11.82 0.20 -11.06
N THR A 381 12.61 0.99 -10.35
CA THR A 381 12.34 2.40 -9.99
C THR A 381 13.60 3.22 -10.26
N PRO A 382 13.53 4.56 -10.24
CA PRO A 382 14.70 5.39 -10.02
C PRO A 382 15.44 4.97 -8.74
N THR A 383 16.66 5.47 -8.55
CA THR A 383 17.36 5.30 -7.27
C THR A 383 16.55 5.95 -6.15
N LEU A 384 16.10 5.15 -5.19
CA LEU A 384 15.30 5.63 -4.07
C LEU A 384 16.18 6.16 -2.94
N HIS A 385 15.81 7.28 -2.34
CA HIS A 385 16.42 7.79 -1.11
C HIS A 385 15.44 8.73 -0.40
N TRP A 386 15.50 8.81 0.92
CA TRP A 386 14.54 9.54 1.75
C TRP A 386 15.23 10.51 2.73
N PRO A 387 16.16 11.37 2.30
CA PRO A 387 16.78 12.32 3.23
C PRO A 387 15.69 13.25 3.75
N TYR A 388 15.77 13.57 5.04
CA TYR A 388 14.79 14.45 5.69
C TYR A 388 14.68 15.82 5.00
N GLU A 389 15.75 16.27 4.35
CA GLU A 389 15.84 17.55 3.65
C GLU A 389 15.30 17.52 2.21
N SER A 390 15.13 16.35 1.62
CA SER A 390 14.59 16.18 0.24
C SER A 390 13.07 16.02 0.22
N LYS A 391 12.39 16.67 1.14
CA LYS A 391 10.93 16.74 1.08
C LYS A 391 10.55 17.45 -0.19
N LEU A 392 9.78 16.80 -1.07
CA LEU A 392 9.13 17.50 -2.16
C LEU A 392 8.34 18.66 -1.56
N ALA A 393 8.52 19.85 -2.12
CA ALA A 393 7.80 21.05 -1.70
C ALA A 393 6.31 20.99 -2.07
N GLY A 394 5.84 19.84 -2.58
CA GLY A 394 4.45 19.61 -2.97
C GLY A 394 3.51 19.68 -1.78
N VAL A 395 2.58 20.60 -1.84
CA VAL A 395 1.48 20.74 -0.88
C VAL A 395 0.65 19.47 -0.95
N GLY A 396 0.80 18.57 0.03
CA GLY A 396 0.02 17.33 0.10
C GLY A 396 0.84 16.03 0.10
N PHE A 397 2.06 15.99 -0.49
CA PHE A 397 2.85 14.76 -0.58
C PHE A 397 4.33 14.94 -0.19
N PRO A 398 4.63 15.47 1.01
CA PRO A 398 6.01 15.86 1.38
C PRO A 398 6.99 14.69 1.48
N ARG A 399 6.51 13.45 1.55
CA ARG A 399 7.35 12.24 1.60
C ARG A 399 7.49 11.53 0.26
N LEU A 400 6.87 12.05 -0.79
CA LEU A 400 6.97 11.47 -2.14
C LEU A 400 8.39 11.64 -2.68
N VAL A 401 9.06 10.55 -2.98
CA VAL A 401 10.45 10.52 -3.50
C VAL A 401 10.57 9.92 -4.90
N ASN A 402 9.47 9.40 -5.42
CA ASN A 402 9.38 8.81 -6.75
C ASN A 402 7.98 9.06 -7.32
N ALA A 403 7.85 10.03 -8.20
CA ALA A 403 6.61 10.34 -8.91
C ALA A 403 6.62 9.82 -10.36
N ASP A 404 7.55 8.93 -10.69
CA ASP A 404 7.64 8.34 -12.03
C ASP A 404 6.43 7.47 -12.34
N VAL A 405 5.90 7.65 -13.53
CA VAL A 405 4.84 6.81 -14.09
C VAL A 405 5.21 6.34 -15.49
N THR A 406 4.73 5.16 -15.84
CA THR A 406 4.81 4.60 -17.18
C THR A 406 3.46 4.67 -17.83
N LEU A 407 3.40 4.98 -19.13
CA LEU A 407 2.19 4.83 -19.93
C LEU A 407 2.26 3.51 -20.69
N GLN A 408 1.23 2.71 -20.52
CA GLN A 408 1.07 1.41 -21.16
C GLN A 408 -0.21 1.41 -21.99
N VAL A 409 -0.31 0.50 -22.94
CA VAL A 409 -1.50 0.29 -23.75
C VAL A 409 -1.75 -1.21 -23.88
N VAL A 410 -3.01 -1.61 -23.86
CA VAL A 410 -3.39 -2.99 -24.20
C VAL A 410 -3.40 -3.14 -25.72
N GLN A 411 -2.51 -3.97 -26.21
CA GLN A 411 -2.40 -4.27 -27.64
C GLN A 411 -2.29 -5.78 -27.86
N ASP A 412 -3.16 -6.34 -28.68
CA ASP A 412 -3.26 -7.78 -28.93
C ASP A 412 -3.39 -8.61 -27.62
N GLY A 413 -4.18 -8.09 -26.67
CA GLY A 413 -4.40 -8.68 -25.36
C GLY A 413 -3.19 -8.62 -24.42
N ARG A 414 -2.19 -7.79 -24.71
CA ARG A 414 -0.98 -7.65 -23.90
C ARG A 414 -0.80 -6.21 -23.45
N LEU A 415 -0.42 -6.06 -22.20
CA LEU A 415 -0.01 -4.78 -21.63
C LEU A 415 1.43 -4.49 -22.08
N VAL A 416 1.60 -3.49 -22.94
CA VAL A 416 2.89 -3.09 -23.51
C VAL A 416 3.13 -1.60 -23.29
N ALA A 417 4.38 -1.17 -23.31
CA ALA A 417 4.70 0.25 -23.25
C ALA A 417 4.02 1.01 -24.41
N ALA A 418 3.31 2.08 -24.11
CA ALA A 418 2.70 2.90 -25.12
C ALA A 418 3.78 3.58 -25.97
N LYS A 419 3.60 3.59 -27.30
CA LYS A 419 4.48 4.34 -28.20
C LYS A 419 4.19 5.83 -28.04
N LYS A 420 5.25 6.64 -28.13
CA LYS A 420 5.13 8.11 -28.12
C LYS A 420 4.07 8.55 -29.15
N THR A 421 3.06 9.24 -28.69
CA THR A 421 2.03 9.84 -29.58
C THR A 421 2.45 11.28 -29.89
N ALA A 422 2.30 11.72 -31.13
CA ALA A 422 2.57 13.11 -31.52
C ALA A 422 1.74 14.07 -30.65
N GLY A 423 2.41 15.01 -29.99
CA GLY A 423 1.80 15.96 -29.05
C GLY A 423 1.68 15.48 -27.60
N SER A 424 2.14 14.26 -27.28
CA SER A 424 2.26 13.77 -25.91
C SER A 424 3.71 13.92 -25.41
N ASP A 425 3.88 14.49 -24.22
CA ASP A 425 5.17 14.56 -23.53
C ASP A 425 5.57 13.21 -22.89
N PHE A 426 4.69 12.19 -22.94
CA PHE A 426 4.98 10.87 -22.44
C PHE A 426 5.96 10.12 -23.33
N ASP A 427 7.13 9.80 -22.79
CA ASP A 427 8.21 9.07 -23.45
C ASP A 427 8.74 7.97 -22.53
N GLY A 428 8.01 6.86 -22.44
CA GLY A 428 8.34 5.72 -21.59
C GLY A 428 8.07 5.96 -20.11
N ILE A 429 8.97 6.63 -19.41
CA ILE A 429 8.83 7.00 -18.00
C ILE A 429 8.70 8.51 -17.91
N THR A 430 7.73 9.01 -17.17
CA THR A 430 7.48 10.44 -16.98
C THR A 430 7.41 10.77 -15.49
N ASP A 431 8.20 11.73 -15.06
CA ASP A 431 8.17 12.27 -13.70
C ASP A 431 6.98 13.24 -13.54
N MET A 432 6.13 12.96 -12.58
CA MET A 432 4.94 13.75 -12.27
C MET A 432 5.13 14.73 -11.11
N THR A 433 6.34 14.86 -10.57
CA THR A 433 6.66 15.74 -9.43
C THR A 433 6.12 17.15 -9.65
N GLY A 434 6.49 17.82 -10.73
CA GLY A 434 6.05 19.20 -11.00
C GLY A 434 4.54 19.34 -11.25
N THR A 435 3.87 18.27 -11.69
CA THR A 435 2.40 18.27 -11.83
C THR A 435 1.74 18.20 -10.46
N LEU A 436 2.25 17.33 -9.57
CA LEU A 436 1.72 17.15 -8.22
C LEU A 436 2.01 18.33 -7.30
N GLU A 437 3.17 19.00 -7.47
CA GLU A 437 3.50 20.24 -6.74
C GLU A 437 2.52 21.38 -7.02
N ASN A 438 1.91 21.39 -8.20
CA ASN A 438 0.94 22.39 -8.63
C ASN A 438 -0.50 21.87 -8.61
N ALA A 439 -0.75 20.69 -8.02
CA ALA A 439 -2.08 20.15 -7.88
C ALA A 439 -2.86 20.95 -6.82
N ASP A 440 -4.07 21.37 -7.18
CA ASP A 440 -5.04 21.99 -6.28
C ASP A 440 -5.84 20.86 -5.64
N LEU A 441 -5.48 20.50 -4.41
CA LEU A 441 -6.07 19.39 -3.67
C LEU A 441 -7.04 19.84 -2.56
N ASP A 442 -7.31 21.16 -2.46
CA ASP A 442 -8.23 21.77 -1.50
C ASP A 442 -9.72 21.62 -1.89
#